data_a6314e701c6f35749ace956618469353
#
_entry.id   a6314e701c6f35749ace956618469353
#
_cell.length_a   1.000
_cell.length_b   1.000
_cell.length_c   1.000
_cell.angle_alpha   90.00
_cell.angle_beta   90.00
_cell.angle_gamma   90.00
#
_symmetry.space_group_name_H-M   'P 1'
#
loop_
_entity.id
_entity.type
_entity.pdbx_description
1 polymer ?
#
loop_
_entity_poly.entity_id
_entity_poly.type
_entity_poly.pdbx_seq_one_letter_code
_entity_poly.pdbx_strand_id
1 'polypeptide(L)'
;MDAVLSPQLLDAMDAWFRAANYLSVGQIYLKENALLRSPIVLDHVKPRLLGHWGTTPGLNFIYVHLNRIICQYDLDMIYIAGPGHGGPGMVANTYLEGSYTEFYPHIRFDADSIERLFRQFSWPYGIPSHVAPETPGSIHEGGELGYSLLHAYGAAFDNPDLIVACVVGDGEAETGPCAGSWHSNKFLNPAHDGAVLPILHLNGYKIANPTLLDRIPREELIALFEGYGHKVHFVEGSDVMEMHHLMASTLDQVTAEIREIQRQARQEGVRTRPRWPMIVLRTPKGWTGPKVIDGKPVEGSWRSHQVPFSDMATKPDRLGLLEEWMRSYRPEELFDERGAVLPAIRQLAPTGNRRMGSNPHANGGLLLRPLEMPDFRSYAVPVDVPGARTAENTRVLGGFLRDVMRQNEANRNFRVFGPDETASNRLGAVMDVTDKMWIDDLRPGDEHLGPDGRVMEVLSEHMCQGWLEGYLLTGRHGFFSCYEAFIHIIDS
;
A
#
# COMPACT_ATOMS: atom_id res chain seq x y z
N MET A 1 23.21 20.44 -12.67
CA MET A 1 22.75 19.08 -12.39
C MET A 1 22.10 18.59 -13.67
N ASP A 2 22.62 17.49 -14.22
CA ASP A 2 21.99 16.87 -15.38
C ASP A 2 20.57 16.47 -14.99
N ALA A 3 19.61 16.65 -15.90
CA ALA A 3 18.21 16.34 -15.62
C ALA A 3 18.07 14.83 -15.34
N VAL A 4 17.47 14.47 -14.21
CA VAL A 4 17.24 13.08 -13.79
C VAL A 4 16.43 12.30 -14.84
N LEU A 5 15.56 12.99 -15.57
CA LEU A 5 14.74 12.44 -16.64
C LEU A 5 15.23 12.95 -18.00
N SER A 6 15.53 12.04 -18.92
CA SER A 6 15.68 12.42 -20.33
C SER A 6 14.32 12.84 -20.90
N PRO A 7 14.29 13.68 -21.96
CA PRO A 7 13.02 14.06 -22.60
C PRO A 7 12.17 12.85 -22.99
N GLN A 8 12.78 11.81 -23.56
CA GLN A 8 12.08 10.59 -23.97
C GLN A 8 11.47 9.82 -22.80
N LEU A 9 12.20 9.74 -21.66
CA LEU A 9 11.70 9.08 -20.46
C LEU A 9 10.56 9.90 -19.85
N LEU A 10 10.69 11.22 -19.81
CA LEU A 10 9.66 12.12 -19.31
C LEU A 10 8.36 11.99 -20.14
N ASP A 11 8.46 12.02 -21.47
CA ASP A 11 7.33 11.84 -22.39
C ASP A 11 6.63 10.48 -22.19
N ALA A 12 7.43 9.41 -22.01
CA ALA A 12 6.87 8.08 -21.76
C ALA A 12 6.17 7.99 -20.40
N MET A 13 6.72 8.61 -19.36
CA MET A 13 6.12 8.65 -18.02
C MET A 13 4.81 9.46 -18.02
N ASP A 14 4.78 10.61 -18.70
CA ASP A 14 3.55 11.39 -18.89
C ASP A 14 2.49 10.58 -19.66
N ALA A 15 2.90 9.88 -20.73
CA ALA A 15 2.00 9.01 -21.48
C ALA A 15 1.42 7.87 -20.62
N TRP A 16 2.24 7.23 -19.75
CA TRP A 16 1.74 6.26 -18.78
C TRP A 16 0.72 6.88 -17.82
N PHE A 17 1.06 8.03 -17.25
CA PHE A 17 0.19 8.73 -16.31
C PHE A 17 -1.16 9.11 -16.96
N ARG A 18 -1.13 9.60 -18.20
CA ARG A 18 -2.34 9.87 -18.99
C ARG A 18 -3.13 8.60 -19.29
N ALA A 19 -2.46 7.50 -19.64
CA ALA A 19 -3.11 6.23 -19.90
C ALA A 19 -3.80 5.67 -18.65
N ALA A 20 -3.13 5.70 -17.50
CA ALA A 20 -3.70 5.27 -16.22
C ALA A 20 -4.92 6.12 -15.83
N ASN A 21 -4.84 7.44 -16.00
CA ASN A 21 -5.96 8.35 -15.75
C ASN A 21 -7.13 8.10 -16.72
N TYR A 22 -6.85 7.94 -18.01
CA TYR A 22 -7.86 7.61 -19.02
C TYR A 22 -8.61 6.30 -18.68
N LEU A 23 -7.87 5.24 -18.38
CA LEU A 23 -8.44 3.96 -17.99
C LEU A 23 -9.24 4.06 -16.69
N SER A 24 -8.79 4.89 -15.75
CA SER A 24 -9.49 5.10 -14.48
C SER A 24 -10.83 5.81 -14.68
N VAL A 25 -10.86 6.85 -15.51
CA VAL A 25 -12.13 7.57 -15.85
C VAL A 25 -13.07 6.62 -16.58
N GLY A 26 -12.57 5.87 -17.56
CA GLY A 26 -13.36 4.88 -18.29
C GLY A 26 -13.99 3.83 -17.40
N GLN A 27 -13.26 3.30 -16.41
CA GLN A 27 -13.77 2.36 -15.41
C GLN A 27 -14.92 2.95 -14.58
N ILE A 28 -14.84 4.23 -14.24
CA ILE A 28 -15.90 4.89 -13.47
C ILE A 28 -17.17 5.12 -14.33
N TYR A 29 -17.00 5.54 -15.58
CA TYR A 29 -18.08 6.10 -16.38
C TYR A 29 -18.61 5.20 -17.49
N LEU A 30 -17.72 4.48 -18.20
CA LEU A 30 -18.08 3.85 -19.48
C LEU A 30 -18.32 2.34 -19.34
N LYS A 31 -19.19 1.83 -20.22
CA LYS A 31 -19.39 0.39 -20.47
C LYS A 31 -19.11 0.01 -21.93
N GLU A 32 -19.06 0.99 -22.82
CA GLU A 32 -18.84 0.84 -24.27
C GLU A 32 -18.04 2.04 -24.80
N ASN A 33 -17.59 1.95 -26.07
CA ASN A 33 -16.82 2.99 -26.75
C ASN A 33 -15.50 3.35 -26.06
N ALA A 34 -14.77 2.33 -25.61
CA ALA A 34 -13.56 2.47 -24.78
C ALA A 34 -12.42 3.29 -25.41
N LEU A 35 -12.40 3.46 -26.73
CA LEU A 35 -11.40 4.26 -27.45
C LEU A 35 -11.95 5.57 -28.04
N LEU A 36 -13.15 5.98 -27.63
CA LEU A 36 -13.82 7.19 -28.11
C LEU A 36 -13.89 7.31 -29.65
N ARG A 37 -14.16 6.18 -30.33
CA ARG A 37 -14.27 6.11 -31.80
C ARG A 37 -15.47 6.84 -32.37
N SER A 38 -16.45 7.07 -31.54
CA SER A 38 -17.63 7.90 -31.81
C SER A 38 -17.87 8.86 -30.66
N PRO A 39 -18.66 9.92 -30.85
CA PRO A 39 -19.08 10.77 -29.72
C PRO A 39 -19.73 9.95 -28.62
N ILE A 40 -19.51 10.37 -27.36
CA ILE A 40 -20.14 9.69 -26.22
C ILE A 40 -21.64 9.94 -26.22
N VAL A 41 -22.41 8.86 -26.16
CA VAL A 41 -23.87 8.89 -25.97
C VAL A 41 -24.25 8.22 -24.66
N LEU A 42 -25.48 8.45 -24.19
CA LEU A 42 -25.92 7.94 -22.89
C LEU A 42 -25.80 6.41 -22.78
N ASP A 43 -26.03 5.70 -23.89
CA ASP A 43 -25.93 4.23 -23.94
C ASP A 43 -24.50 3.71 -23.70
N HIS A 44 -23.49 4.53 -23.92
CA HIS A 44 -22.10 4.18 -23.61
C HIS A 44 -21.78 4.28 -22.11
N VAL A 45 -22.61 5.02 -21.36
CA VAL A 45 -22.38 5.33 -19.95
C VAL A 45 -23.06 4.28 -19.07
N LYS A 46 -22.44 3.96 -17.94
CA LYS A 46 -23.03 3.08 -16.93
C LYS A 46 -24.29 3.70 -16.33
N PRO A 47 -25.33 2.91 -16.08
CA PRO A 47 -26.56 3.43 -15.46
C PRO A 47 -26.36 3.83 -13.99
N ARG A 48 -25.35 3.28 -13.33
CA ARG A 48 -24.92 3.62 -11.97
C ARG A 48 -23.42 3.89 -11.98
N LEU A 49 -23.05 5.12 -11.64
CA LEU A 49 -21.65 5.55 -11.56
C LEU A 49 -21.13 5.32 -10.17
N LEU A 50 -20.07 4.54 -10.04
CA LEU A 50 -19.37 4.28 -8.79
C LEU A 50 -17.87 4.30 -9.03
N GLY A 51 -17.15 4.94 -8.12
CA GLY A 51 -15.70 5.09 -8.13
C GLY A 51 -15.30 6.43 -7.55
N HIS A 52 -14.03 6.59 -7.29
CA HIS A 52 -13.50 7.80 -6.64
C HIS A 52 -12.35 8.36 -7.46
N TRP A 53 -12.62 9.49 -8.10
CA TRP A 53 -11.61 10.17 -8.89
C TRP A 53 -10.59 10.92 -8.04
N GLY A 54 -11.02 11.49 -6.92
CA GLY A 54 -10.27 12.48 -6.15
C GLY A 54 -8.84 12.12 -5.78
N THR A 55 -8.59 10.87 -5.40
CA THR A 55 -7.25 10.37 -5.04
C THR A 55 -6.55 9.63 -6.18
N THR A 56 -7.31 9.15 -7.17
CA THR A 56 -6.83 8.28 -8.24
C THR A 56 -5.64 8.86 -9.02
N PRO A 57 -5.63 10.14 -9.43
CA PRO A 57 -4.47 10.69 -10.16
C PRO A 57 -3.17 10.66 -9.37
N GLY A 58 -3.21 10.96 -8.07
CA GLY A 58 -2.03 10.86 -7.22
C GLY A 58 -1.48 9.44 -7.12
N LEU A 59 -2.37 8.45 -7.01
CA LEU A 59 -1.99 7.03 -7.02
C LEU A 59 -1.34 6.63 -8.35
N ASN A 60 -1.92 7.03 -9.47
CA ASN A 60 -1.39 6.77 -10.81
C ASN A 60 0.00 7.41 -11.01
N PHE A 61 0.15 8.64 -10.53
CA PHE A 61 1.40 9.37 -10.59
C PHE A 61 2.51 8.69 -9.78
N ILE A 62 2.22 8.27 -8.56
CA ILE A 62 3.18 7.54 -7.72
C ILE A 62 3.58 6.23 -8.41
N TYR A 63 2.62 5.48 -8.94
CA TYR A 63 2.86 4.15 -9.51
C TYR A 63 3.88 4.18 -10.68
N VAL A 64 3.73 5.11 -11.62
CA VAL A 64 4.67 5.22 -12.75
C VAL A 64 6.08 5.59 -12.30
N HIS A 65 6.20 6.41 -11.27
CA HIS A 65 7.50 6.78 -10.71
C HIS A 65 8.15 5.61 -9.96
N LEU A 66 7.37 4.78 -9.29
CA LEU A 66 7.88 3.54 -8.68
C LEU A 66 8.36 2.56 -9.75
N ASN A 67 7.62 2.37 -10.85
CA ASN A 67 8.09 1.57 -11.99
C ASN A 67 9.46 2.06 -12.49
N ARG A 68 9.65 3.38 -12.62
CA ARG A 68 10.94 3.96 -13.04
C ARG A 68 12.08 3.54 -12.13
N ILE A 69 11.92 3.70 -10.80
CA ILE A 69 13.02 3.36 -9.87
C ILE A 69 13.23 1.86 -9.74
N ILE A 70 12.18 1.05 -9.87
CA ILE A 70 12.32 -0.41 -9.93
C ILE A 70 13.19 -0.80 -11.12
N CYS A 71 12.91 -0.28 -12.33
CA CYS A 71 13.70 -0.55 -13.52
C CYS A 71 15.12 -0.03 -13.40
N GLN A 72 15.33 1.17 -12.85
CA GLN A 72 16.62 1.82 -12.75
C GLN A 72 17.56 1.13 -11.76
N TYR A 73 17.02 0.62 -10.65
CA TYR A 73 17.81 0.12 -9.53
C TYR A 73 17.62 -1.38 -9.27
N ASP A 74 16.85 -2.08 -10.10
CA ASP A 74 16.47 -3.50 -9.93
C ASP A 74 15.89 -3.78 -8.54
N LEU A 75 14.91 -2.98 -8.12
CA LEU A 75 14.32 -3.07 -6.80
C LEU A 75 13.29 -4.21 -6.71
N ASP A 76 13.21 -4.83 -5.55
CA ASP A 76 12.10 -5.67 -5.15
C ASP A 76 11.10 -4.79 -4.38
N MET A 77 9.94 -4.55 -4.97
CA MET A 77 8.99 -3.58 -4.42
C MET A 77 7.55 -4.04 -4.57
N ILE A 78 6.74 -3.75 -3.55
CA ILE A 78 5.29 -3.85 -3.62
C ILE A 78 4.65 -2.49 -3.32
N TYR A 79 3.39 -2.33 -3.76
CA TYR A 79 2.64 -1.09 -3.66
C TYR A 79 1.39 -1.28 -2.81
N ILE A 80 1.21 -0.45 -1.78
CA ILE A 80 0.01 -0.42 -0.95
C ILE A 80 -0.70 0.91 -1.16
N ALA A 81 -1.95 0.84 -1.59
CA ALA A 81 -2.81 2.00 -1.77
C ALA A 81 -3.72 2.18 -0.55
N GLY A 82 -3.25 2.93 0.45
CA GLY A 82 -4.03 3.26 1.65
C GLY A 82 -5.33 4.02 1.34
N PRO A 83 -5.34 5.07 0.48
CA PRO A 83 -6.60 5.60 -0.02
C PRO A 83 -7.24 4.62 -1.02
N GLY A 84 -7.66 3.47 -0.51
CA GLY A 84 -8.12 2.32 -1.30
C GLY A 84 -9.35 2.57 -2.15
N HIS A 85 -10.10 3.64 -1.88
CA HIS A 85 -11.17 4.12 -2.76
C HIS A 85 -10.64 4.57 -4.15
N GLY A 86 -9.34 4.75 -4.33
CA GLY A 86 -8.68 4.92 -5.62
C GLY A 86 -8.50 3.62 -6.42
N GLY A 87 -9.34 2.61 -6.19
CA GLY A 87 -9.31 1.31 -6.89
C GLY A 87 -9.18 1.36 -8.40
N PRO A 88 -9.83 2.31 -9.13
CA PRO A 88 -9.65 2.43 -10.58
C PRO A 88 -8.18 2.60 -10.99
N GLY A 89 -7.40 3.34 -10.18
CA GLY A 89 -5.98 3.55 -10.43
C GLY A 89 -5.17 2.26 -10.30
N MET A 90 -5.42 1.46 -9.26
CA MET A 90 -4.71 0.19 -9.08
C MET A 90 -4.97 -0.77 -10.25
N VAL A 91 -6.25 -0.92 -10.65
CA VAL A 91 -6.63 -1.74 -11.80
C VAL A 91 -5.99 -1.23 -13.10
N ALA A 92 -6.01 0.08 -13.34
CA ALA A 92 -5.42 0.68 -14.52
C ALA A 92 -3.91 0.41 -14.61
N ASN A 93 -3.18 0.61 -13.52
CA ASN A 93 -1.73 0.43 -13.48
C ASN A 93 -1.32 -1.05 -13.64
N THR A 94 -1.99 -1.98 -12.96
CA THR A 94 -1.71 -3.41 -13.10
C THR A 94 -2.09 -3.94 -14.49
N TYR A 95 -3.10 -3.35 -15.14
CA TYR A 95 -3.38 -3.61 -16.55
C TYR A 95 -2.25 -3.10 -17.46
N LEU A 96 -1.80 -1.86 -17.29
CA LEU A 96 -0.73 -1.28 -18.11
C LEU A 96 0.59 -2.05 -17.98
N GLU A 97 0.95 -2.49 -16.78
CA GLU A 97 2.18 -3.29 -16.57
C GLU A 97 2.06 -4.75 -17.03
N GLY A 98 0.83 -5.21 -17.27
CA GLY A 98 0.56 -6.55 -17.76
C GLY A 98 0.28 -7.62 -16.72
N SER A 99 0.44 -7.34 -15.42
CA SER A 99 0.10 -8.28 -14.35
C SER A 99 -1.37 -8.66 -14.37
N TYR A 100 -2.25 -7.68 -14.60
CA TYR A 100 -3.69 -7.94 -14.68
C TYR A 100 -4.04 -8.97 -15.75
N THR A 101 -3.39 -8.91 -16.92
CA THR A 101 -3.64 -9.84 -18.04
C THR A 101 -3.07 -11.23 -17.80
N GLU A 102 -2.09 -11.39 -16.92
CA GLU A 102 -1.55 -12.68 -16.51
C GLU A 102 -2.49 -13.41 -15.56
N PHE A 103 -3.05 -12.70 -14.57
CA PHE A 103 -4.01 -13.27 -13.62
C PHE A 103 -5.38 -13.49 -14.26
N TYR A 104 -5.77 -12.63 -15.20
CA TYR A 104 -7.05 -12.69 -15.92
C TYR A 104 -6.85 -12.79 -17.43
N PRO A 105 -6.49 -13.96 -17.99
CA PRO A 105 -6.12 -14.14 -19.41
C PRO A 105 -7.22 -13.79 -20.43
N HIS A 106 -8.47 -13.65 -19.98
CA HIS A 106 -9.58 -13.18 -20.80
C HIS A 106 -9.60 -11.66 -20.99
N ILE A 107 -8.80 -10.92 -20.25
CA ILE A 107 -8.53 -9.49 -20.41
C ILE A 107 -7.17 -9.36 -21.12
N ARG A 108 -7.18 -8.81 -22.33
CA ARG A 108 -5.99 -8.67 -23.19
C ARG A 108 -5.71 -7.20 -23.47
N PHE A 109 -4.65 -6.92 -24.20
CA PHE A 109 -4.36 -5.58 -24.70
C PHE A 109 -5.08 -5.33 -26.04
N ASP A 110 -6.40 -5.17 -25.97
CA ASP A 110 -7.27 -4.86 -27.11
C ASP A 110 -8.50 -4.05 -26.63
N ALA A 111 -9.21 -3.44 -27.59
CA ALA A 111 -10.36 -2.58 -27.32
C ALA A 111 -11.50 -3.30 -26.59
N ASP A 112 -11.77 -4.55 -26.97
CA ASP A 112 -12.83 -5.35 -26.33
C ASP A 112 -12.51 -5.64 -24.87
N SER A 113 -11.24 -5.85 -24.56
CA SER A 113 -10.77 -6.09 -23.20
C SER A 113 -10.79 -4.81 -22.36
N ILE A 114 -10.46 -3.65 -22.95
CA ILE A 114 -10.63 -2.36 -22.25
C ILE A 114 -12.11 -2.13 -21.93
N GLU A 115 -13.03 -2.42 -22.86
CA GLU A 115 -14.46 -2.34 -22.58
C GLU A 115 -14.91 -3.29 -21.47
N ARG A 116 -14.38 -4.51 -21.44
CA ARG A 116 -14.64 -5.46 -20.35
C ARG A 116 -14.10 -4.94 -19.02
N LEU A 117 -12.88 -4.38 -19.02
CA LEU A 117 -12.27 -3.77 -17.84
C LEU A 117 -13.14 -2.63 -17.30
N PHE A 118 -13.64 -1.76 -18.19
CA PHE A 118 -14.56 -0.69 -17.81
C PHE A 118 -15.87 -1.25 -17.27
N ARG A 119 -16.47 -2.20 -17.99
CA ARG A 119 -17.78 -2.76 -17.65
C ARG A 119 -17.78 -3.50 -16.32
N GLN A 120 -16.75 -4.27 -16.02
CA GLN A 120 -16.67 -5.08 -14.79
C GLN A 120 -16.38 -4.25 -13.52
N PHE A 121 -15.77 -3.07 -13.67
CA PHE A 121 -15.44 -2.24 -12.51
C PHE A 121 -16.71 -1.75 -11.81
N SER A 122 -16.81 -2.01 -10.50
CA SER A 122 -17.96 -1.66 -9.66
C SER A 122 -19.30 -2.17 -10.20
N TRP A 123 -19.29 -3.37 -10.77
CA TRP A 123 -20.46 -4.05 -11.33
C TRP A 123 -20.71 -5.38 -10.59
N PRO A 124 -21.97 -5.85 -10.47
CA PRO A 124 -22.24 -7.15 -9.87
C PRO A 124 -21.40 -8.26 -10.51
N TYR A 125 -20.76 -9.06 -9.66
CA TYR A 125 -19.80 -10.11 -10.04
C TYR A 125 -18.53 -9.62 -10.77
N GLY A 126 -18.27 -8.32 -10.73
CA GLY A 126 -17.06 -7.71 -11.27
C GLY A 126 -16.07 -7.37 -10.16
N ILE A 127 -15.29 -6.31 -10.38
CA ILE A 127 -14.26 -5.83 -9.46
C ILE A 127 -14.88 -4.80 -8.52
N PRO A 128 -14.56 -4.82 -7.20
CA PRO A 128 -14.96 -3.79 -6.25
C PRO A 128 -14.49 -2.39 -6.65
N SER A 129 -15.19 -1.36 -6.17
CA SER A 129 -14.81 0.04 -6.40
C SER A 129 -13.58 0.48 -5.61
N HIS A 130 -13.23 -0.26 -4.56
CA HIS A 130 -12.05 -0.07 -3.72
C HIS A 130 -10.97 -1.10 -4.10
N VAL A 131 -9.74 -0.80 -3.74
CA VAL A 131 -8.65 -1.76 -3.89
C VAL A 131 -8.98 -3.02 -3.08
N ALA A 132 -8.81 -4.17 -3.69
CA ALA A 132 -9.17 -5.46 -3.10
C ALA A 132 -8.19 -6.54 -3.59
N PRO A 133 -8.12 -7.69 -2.90
CA PRO A 133 -7.22 -8.79 -3.25
C PRO A 133 -7.39 -9.34 -4.66
N GLU A 134 -8.56 -9.14 -5.27
CA GLU A 134 -8.83 -9.48 -6.68
C GLU A 134 -7.99 -8.67 -7.66
N THR A 135 -7.47 -7.51 -7.26
CA THR A 135 -6.53 -6.74 -8.07
C THR A 135 -5.12 -7.25 -7.81
N PRO A 136 -4.40 -7.77 -8.83
CA PRO A 136 -3.05 -8.31 -8.64
C PRO A 136 -2.13 -7.32 -7.94
N GLY A 137 -1.34 -7.82 -6.99
CA GLY A 137 -0.39 -7.01 -6.23
C GLY A 137 -0.95 -6.30 -5.00
N SER A 138 -2.26 -6.34 -4.76
CA SER A 138 -2.84 -5.78 -3.55
C SER A 138 -2.82 -6.79 -2.40
N ILE A 139 -2.16 -6.44 -1.31
CA ILE A 139 -2.23 -7.14 -0.02
C ILE A 139 -3.08 -6.38 1.00
N HIS A 140 -3.66 -5.25 0.59
CA HIS A 140 -4.47 -4.39 1.44
C HIS A 140 -5.88 -4.28 0.87
N GLU A 141 -6.87 -4.46 1.72
CA GLU A 141 -8.26 -4.23 1.41
C GLU A 141 -8.57 -2.74 1.67
N GLY A 142 -8.96 -2.03 0.61
CA GLY A 142 -9.02 -0.56 0.61
C GLY A 142 -10.17 0.05 1.40
N GLY A 143 -11.06 -0.76 1.95
CA GLY A 143 -12.10 -0.33 2.89
C GLY A 143 -11.60 -0.17 4.31
N GLU A 144 -10.50 -0.82 4.66
CA GLU A 144 -9.88 -0.79 5.99
C GLU A 144 -9.02 0.45 6.19
N LEU A 145 -9.66 1.58 6.46
CA LEU A 145 -8.92 2.83 6.68
C LEU A 145 -8.08 2.78 7.96
N GLY A 146 -6.80 3.12 7.80
CA GLY A 146 -5.85 3.23 8.90
C GLY A 146 -4.90 2.05 9.05
N TYR A 147 -5.10 0.96 8.32
CA TYR A 147 -4.25 -0.24 8.38
C TYR A 147 -3.18 -0.33 7.30
N SER A 148 -3.23 0.50 6.25
CA SER A 148 -2.30 0.44 5.14
C SER A 148 -0.82 0.50 5.56
N LEU A 149 -0.48 1.42 6.43
CA LEU A 149 0.89 1.58 6.92
C LEU A 149 1.30 0.44 7.86
N LEU A 150 0.38 -0.14 8.63
CA LEU A 150 0.63 -1.32 9.46
C LEU A 150 0.91 -2.55 8.59
N HIS A 151 0.09 -2.77 7.55
CA HIS A 151 0.34 -3.83 6.57
C HIS A 151 1.69 -3.67 5.89
N ALA A 152 2.09 -2.43 5.56
CA ALA A 152 3.39 -2.16 4.96
C ALA A 152 4.54 -2.57 5.88
N TYR A 153 4.48 -2.24 7.17
CA TYR A 153 5.51 -2.65 8.11
C TYR A 153 5.50 -4.16 8.35
N GLY A 154 4.32 -4.77 8.49
CA GLY A 154 4.19 -6.22 8.58
C GLY A 154 4.80 -6.93 7.39
N ALA A 155 4.56 -6.43 6.18
CA ALA A 155 5.13 -6.97 4.94
C ALA A 155 6.66 -6.83 4.87
N ALA A 156 7.22 -5.78 5.46
CA ALA A 156 8.67 -5.54 5.46
C ALA A 156 9.42 -6.44 6.46
N PHE A 157 8.78 -6.93 7.54
CA PHE A 157 9.43 -7.79 8.53
C PHE A 157 9.93 -9.09 7.89
N ASP A 158 11.19 -9.44 8.15
CA ASP A 158 11.89 -10.62 7.63
C ASP A 158 11.94 -10.74 6.08
N ASN A 159 11.74 -9.63 5.37
CA ASN A 159 11.86 -9.55 3.91
C ASN A 159 12.96 -8.52 3.55
N PRO A 160 14.24 -8.81 3.78
CA PRO A 160 15.34 -7.81 3.80
C PRO A 160 15.52 -7.04 2.51
N ASP A 161 15.18 -7.59 1.35
CA ASP A 161 15.38 -6.95 0.06
C ASP A 161 14.13 -6.20 -0.42
N LEU A 162 13.00 -6.37 0.29
CA LEU A 162 11.74 -5.76 -0.08
C LEU A 162 11.67 -4.29 0.34
N ILE A 163 11.23 -3.43 -0.57
CA ILE A 163 10.78 -2.08 -0.25
C ILE A 163 9.26 -2.01 -0.43
N VAL A 164 8.55 -1.67 0.63
CA VAL A 164 7.10 -1.49 0.59
C VAL A 164 6.78 -0.01 0.43
N ALA A 165 6.35 0.39 -0.77
CA ALA A 165 5.83 1.73 -1.01
C ALA A 165 4.37 1.80 -0.55
N CYS A 166 4.13 2.55 0.52
CA CYS A 166 2.80 2.68 1.11
C CYS A 166 2.29 4.12 0.91
N VAL A 167 1.26 4.28 0.11
CA VAL A 167 0.55 5.55 0.02
C VAL A 167 -0.42 5.64 1.19
N VAL A 168 -0.27 6.69 1.98
CA VAL A 168 -1.19 7.02 3.07
C VAL A 168 -2.03 8.22 2.65
N GLY A 169 -3.35 8.10 2.65
CA GLY A 169 -4.24 9.23 2.40
C GLY A 169 -4.24 10.20 3.58
N ASP A 170 -4.32 11.49 3.29
CA ASP A 170 -4.36 12.53 4.32
C ASP A 170 -5.59 12.43 5.23
N GLY A 171 -6.72 11.94 4.70
CA GLY A 171 -7.88 11.61 5.52
C GLY A 171 -7.70 10.32 6.33
N GLU A 172 -7.05 9.31 5.75
CA GLU A 172 -6.70 8.07 6.45
C GLU A 172 -5.75 8.34 7.63
N ALA A 173 -4.83 9.29 7.47
CA ALA A 173 -3.88 9.67 8.51
C ALA A 173 -4.54 10.23 9.79
N GLU A 174 -5.82 10.61 9.73
CA GLU A 174 -6.61 11.04 10.89
C GLU A 174 -7.19 9.88 11.70
N THR A 175 -7.17 8.65 11.19
CA THR A 175 -7.71 7.48 11.90
C THR A 175 -6.81 7.06 13.06
N GLY A 176 -7.41 6.52 14.13
CA GLY A 176 -6.65 6.06 15.30
C GLY A 176 -5.57 5.04 14.97
N PRO A 177 -5.88 3.97 14.20
CA PRO A 177 -4.87 2.98 13.80
C PRO A 177 -3.71 3.60 13.02
N CYS A 178 -3.98 4.49 12.05
CA CYS A 178 -2.92 5.13 11.27
C CYS A 178 -2.08 6.09 12.13
N ALA A 179 -2.68 6.84 13.03
CA ALA A 179 -1.95 7.75 13.91
C ALA A 179 -0.91 7.00 14.77
N GLY A 180 -1.26 5.80 15.27
CA GLY A 180 -0.31 4.93 15.97
C GLY A 180 0.74 4.29 15.05
N SER A 181 0.37 3.98 13.82
CA SER A 181 1.19 3.23 12.87
C SER A 181 2.51 3.90 12.50
N TRP A 182 2.61 5.23 12.57
CA TRP A 182 3.84 5.98 12.34
C TRP A 182 4.98 5.62 13.29
N HIS A 183 4.67 4.98 14.44
CA HIS A 183 5.67 4.46 15.36
C HIS A 183 6.29 3.14 14.91
N SER A 184 5.72 2.46 13.93
CA SER A 184 6.17 1.13 13.46
C SER A 184 7.60 1.13 12.93
N ASN A 185 8.10 2.26 12.43
CA ASN A 185 9.49 2.42 11.99
C ASN A 185 10.53 2.10 13.08
N LYS A 186 10.12 2.12 14.36
CA LYS A 186 10.98 1.83 15.52
C LYS A 186 11.18 0.33 15.74
N PHE A 187 10.36 -0.50 15.07
CA PHE A 187 10.40 -1.96 15.12
C PHE A 187 11.00 -2.59 13.86
N LEU A 188 11.47 -1.77 12.91
CA LEU A 188 12.03 -2.23 11.64
C LEU A 188 13.56 -2.30 11.72
N ASN A 189 14.11 -3.51 11.77
CA ASN A 189 15.55 -3.72 11.83
C ASN A 189 16.16 -3.74 10.42
N PRO A 190 16.94 -2.72 10.02
CA PRO A 190 17.50 -2.66 8.67
C PRO A 190 18.51 -3.77 8.34
N ALA A 191 18.97 -4.52 9.35
CA ALA A 191 19.86 -5.67 9.14
C ALA A 191 19.13 -6.88 8.57
N HIS A 192 17.87 -7.09 8.94
CA HIS A 192 17.12 -8.32 8.67
C HIS A 192 15.76 -8.09 8.03
N ASP A 193 15.22 -6.88 8.15
CA ASP A 193 13.94 -6.49 7.59
C ASP A 193 14.12 -5.69 6.29
N GLY A 194 13.06 -5.55 5.54
CA GLY A 194 12.99 -4.68 4.38
C GLY A 194 12.95 -3.20 4.75
N ALA A 195 12.38 -2.40 3.88
CA ALA A 195 12.14 -0.99 4.14
C ALA A 195 10.68 -0.64 3.82
N VAL A 196 10.13 0.33 4.55
CA VAL A 196 8.85 0.95 4.21
C VAL A 196 9.14 2.38 3.75
N LEU A 197 8.58 2.75 2.61
CA LEU A 197 8.56 4.11 2.09
C LEU A 197 7.13 4.66 2.21
N PRO A 198 6.80 5.38 3.29
CA PRO A 198 5.53 6.08 3.38
C PRO A 198 5.49 7.26 2.40
N ILE A 199 4.39 7.37 1.65
CA ILE A 199 4.10 8.50 0.78
C ILE A 199 2.76 9.07 1.23
N LEU A 200 2.79 10.16 2.00
CA LEU A 200 1.58 10.87 2.40
C LEU A 200 1.03 11.63 1.19
N HIS A 201 -0.11 11.17 0.64
CA HIS A 201 -0.81 11.87 -0.42
C HIS A 201 -1.71 12.94 0.19
N LEU A 202 -1.19 14.15 0.24
CA LEU A 202 -1.82 15.33 0.84
C LEU A 202 -2.58 16.10 -0.24
N ASN A 203 -3.84 15.71 -0.48
CA ASN A 203 -4.71 16.36 -1.46
C ASN A 203 -5.69 17.37 -0.85
N GLY A 204 -5.73 17.48 0.47
CA GLY A 204 -6.38 18.54 1.22
C GLY A 204 -7.82 18.29 1.63
N TYR A 205 -8.48 17.22 1.14
CA TYR A 205 -9.89 16.99 1.44
C TYR A 205 -10.22 15.52 1.67
N LYS A 206 -11.14 15.29 2.60
CA LYS A 206 -11.86 14.02 2.82
C LYS A 206 -13.08 13.93 1.88
N ILE A 207 -14.13 13.27 2.32
CA ILE A 207 -15.39 13.11 1.57
C ILE A 207 -16.08 14.47 1.37
N ALA A 208 -16.13 15.31 2.40
CA ALA A 208 -16.85 16.57 2.39
C ALA A 208 -16.09 17.73 3.08
N ASN A 209 -15.04 17.41 3.85
CA ASN A 209 -14.33 18.36 4.68
C ASN A 209 -12.83 18.39 4.34
N PRO A 210 -12.12 19.49 4.65
CA PRO A 210 -10.66 19.52 4.61
C PRO A 210 -10.07 18.52 5.59
N THR A 211 -8.84 18.08 5.31
CA THR A 211 -8.06 17.24 6.22
C THR A 211 -7.30 18.10 7.23
N LEU A 212 -7.02 17.54 8.40
CA LEU A 212 -6.27 18.25 9.46
C LEU A 212 -4.85 18.57 8.98
N LEU A 213 -4.17 17.59 8.37
CA LEU A 213 -2.77 17.74 7.95
C LEU A 213 -2.58 18.79 6.84
N ASP A 214 -3.60 19.06 6.03
CA ASP A 214 -3.53 20.14 5.04
C ASP A 214 -3.69 21.53 5.64
N ARG A 215 -4.22 21.62 6.86
CA ARG A 215 -4.53 22.92 7.53
C ARG A 215 -3.50 23.33 8.56
N ILE A 216 -2.47 22.51 8.80
CA ILE A 216 -1.34 22.91 9.66
C ILE A 216 -0.21 23.48 8.81
N PRO A 217 0.62 24.40 9.38
CA PRO A 217 1.79 24.93 8.68
C PRO A 217 2.79 23.85 8.28
N ARG A 218 3.56 24.11 7.24
CA ARG A 218 4.59 23.17 6.75
C ARG A 218 5.58 22.77 7.84
N GLU A 219 6.00 23.74 8.66
CA GLU A 219 6.96 23.53 9.76
C GLU A 219 6.40 22.59 10.83
N GLU A 220 5.11 22.71 11.13
CA GLU A 220 4.42 21.82 12.07
C GLU A 220 4.28 20.40 11.49
N LEU A 221 3.97 20.28 10.21
CA LEU A 221 3.91 18.99 9.51
C LEU A 221 5.28 18.29 9.51
N ILE A 222 6.36 19.02 9.25
CA ILE A 222 7.73 18.51 9.35
C ILE A 222 8.01 18.04 10.78
N ALA A 223 7.77 18.88 11.78
CA ALA A 223 8.02 18.56 13.18
C ALA A 223 7.25 17.32 13.65
N LEU A 224 6.01 17.13 13.16
CA LEU A 224 5.19 15.96 13.45
C LEU A 224 5.86 14.67 12.98
N PHE A 225 6.25 14.60 11.70
CA PHE A 225 6.83 13.39 11.14
C PHE A 225 8.28 13.14 11.55
N GLU A 226 9.04 14.20 11.78
CA GLU A 226 10.38 14.09 12.39
C GLU A 226 10.30 13.57 13.83
N GLY A 227 9.26 13.96 14.60
CA GLY A 227 8.97 13.42 15.91
C GLY A 227 8.62 11.93 15.88
N TYR A 228 7.97 11.47 14.82
CA TYR A 228 7.77 10.04 14.60
C TYR A 228 9.04 9.29 14.15
N GLY A 229 10.11 10.01 13.82
CA GLY A 229 11.39 9.40 13.45
C GLY A 229 11.58 9.27 11.93
N HIS A 230 10.87 10.06 11.14
CA HIS A 230 11.06 10.12 9.69
C HIS A 230 11.94 11.29 9.26
N LYS A 231 12.54 11.18 8.08
CA LYS A 231 13.14 12.29 7.33
C LYS A 231 12.18 12.66 6.21
N VAL A 232 11.67 13.89 6.25
CA VAL A 232 10.55 14.32 5.41
C VAL A 232 11.05 14.96 4.12
N HIS A 233 10.59 14.45 2.97
CA HIS A 233 10.79 15.02 1.65
C HIS A 233 9.47 15.52 1.08
N PHE A 234 9.47 16.66 0.38
CA PHE A 234 8.26 17.23 -0.20
C PHE A 234 8.32 17.23 -1.73
N VAL A 235 7.20 16.84 -2.34
CA VAL A 235 6.92 16.97 -3.77
C VAL A 235 5.57 17.68 -3.87
N GLU A 236 5.57 18.95 -4.29
CA GLU A 236 4.38 19.81 -4.20
C GLU A 236 4.19 20.58 -5.51
N GLY A 237 2.96 20.58 -6.04
CA GLY A 237 2.61 21.34 -7.23
C GLY A 237 1.38 20.82 -7.95
N SER A 238 1.15 21.38 -9.14
CA SER A 238 0.03 21.01 -10.02
C SER A 238 0.41 20.93 -11.50
N ASP A 239 1.56 21.47 -11.90
CA ASP A 239 2.08 21.26 -13.25
C ASP A 239 2.65 19.86 -13.38
N VAL A 240 2.13 19.07 -14.32
CA VAL A 240 2.45 17.65 -14.45
C VAL A 240 3.91 17.42 -14.78
N MET A 241 4.47 18.21 -15.69
CA MET A 241 5.83 18.02 -16.16
C MET A 241 6.85 18.42 -15.08
N GLU A 242 6.60 19.51 -14.37
CA GLU A 242 7.41 19.93 -13.22
C GLU A 242 7.36 18.87 -12.11
N MET A 243 6.16 18.37 -11.81
CA MET A 243 5.97 17.33 -10.79
C MET A 243 6.70 16.03 -11.13
N HIS A 244 6.76 15.63 -12.41
CA HIS A 244 7.58 14.48 -12.82
C HIS A 244 9.06 14.68 -12.49
N HIS A 245 9.62 15.86 -12.74
CA HIS A 245 11.02 16.14 -12.40
C HIS A 245 11.26 16.13 -10.89
N LEU A 246 10.38 16.76 -10.12
CA LEU A 246 10.47 16.82 -8.65
C LEU A 246 10.39 15.42 -8.04
N MET A 247 9.39 14.63 -8.45
CA MET A 247 9.18 13.28 -7.90
C MET A 247 10.33 12.34 -8.29
N ALA A 248 10.86 12.44 -9.51
CA ALA A 248 11.96 11.62 -9.95
C ALA A 248 13.22 11.88 -9.12
N SER A 249 13.60 13.15 -8.93
CA SER A 249 14.76 13.50 -8.12
C SER A 249 14.60 13.12 -6.65
N THR A 250 13.40 13.30 -6.10
CA THR A 250 13.10 12.93 -4.71
C THR A 250 13.17 11.42 -4.50
N LEU A 251 12.62 10.62 -5.41
CA LEU A 251 12.68 9.16 -5.30
C LEU A 251 14.09 8.61 -5.45
N ASP A 252 14.91 9.19 -6.31
CA ASP A 252 16.34 8.79 -6.41
C ASP A 252 17.06 9.06 -5.08
N GLN A 253 16.84 10.23 -4.47
CA GLN A 253 17.39 10.57 -3.17
C GLN A 253 16.91 9.63 -2.07
N VAL A 254 15.62 9.40 -1.97
CA VAL A 254 15.00 8.53 -0.97
C VAL A 254 15.49 7.09 -1.11
N THR A 255 15.60 6.59 -2.34
CA THR A 255 16.14 5.24 -2.62
C THR A 255 17.59 5.12 -2.16
N ALA A 256 18.42 6.14 -2.41
CA ALA A 256 19.79 6.17 -1.94
C ALA A 256 19.88 6.19 -0.41
N GLU A 257 19.01 6.93 0.27
CA GLU A 257 18.93 6.98 1.73
C GLU A 257 18.54 5.63 2.33
N ILE A 258 17.53 4.95 1.77
CA ILE A 258 17.13 3.60 2.21
C ILE A 258 18.29 2.62 2.07
N ARG A 259 18.94 2.61 0.90
CA ARG A 259 20.08 1.72 0.65
C ARG A 259 21.26 1.99 1.59
N GLU A 260 21.52 3.24 1.90
CA GLU A 260 22.59 3.60 2.83
C GLU A 260 22.30 3.13 4.25
N ILE A 261 21.06 3.29 4.74
CA ILE A 261 20.61 2.76 6.04
C ILE A 261 20.83 1.23 6.09
N GLN A 262 20.39 0.52 5.06
CA GLN A 262 20.54 -0.94 4.97
C GLN A 262 22.01 -1.35 4.87
N ARG A 263 22.81 -0.64 4.09
CA ARG A 263 24.25 -0.91 3.96
C ARG A 263 24.98 -0.75 5.30
N GLN A 264 24.74 0.35 6.01
CA GLN A 264 25.33 0.61 7.32
C GLN A 264 24.97 -0.48 8.33
N ALA A 265 23.72 -0.90 8.37
CA ALA A 265 23.29 -1.97 9.27
C ALA A 265 23.90 -3.32 8.92
N ARG A 266 23.92 -3.69 7.63
CA ARG A 266 24.34 -5.03 7.17
C ARG A 266 25.86 -5.19 7.00
N GLN A 267 26.56 -4.16 6.59
CA GLN A 267 28.00 -4.22 6.30
C GLN A 267 28.86 -3.62 7.41
N GLU A 268 28.39 -2.59 8.08
CA GLU A 268 29.13 -1.91 9.14
C GLU A 268 28.64 -2.28 10.54
N GLY A 269 27.53 -3.00 10.64
CA GLY A 269 26.97 -3.44 11.92
C GLY A 269 26.38 -2.32 12.77
N VAL A 270 25.97 -1.21 12.14
CA VAL A 270 25.30 -0.10 12.83
C VAL A 270 23.96 -0.57 13.40
N ARG A 271 23.78 -0.41 14.71
CA ARG A 271 22.58 -0.88 15.45
C ARG A 271 21.74 0.26 16.01
N THR A 272 22.06 1.49 15.67
CA THR A 272 21.24 2.64 16.08
C THR A 272 19.98 2.72 15.23
N ARG A 273 18.87 3.11 15.84
CA ARG A 273 17.60 3.31 15.14
C ARG A 273 17.75 4.38 14.04
N PRO A 274 17.51 4.02 12.77
CA PRO A 274 17.64 4.97 11.67
C PRO A 274 16.45 5.95 11.62
N ARG A 275 16.65 7.07 10.93
CA ARG A 275 15.55 7.94 10.46
C ARG A 275 15.21 7.57 9.03
N TRP A 276 14.14 6.80 8.85
CA TRP A 276 13.68 6.38 7.53
C TRP A 276 13.08 7.55 6.75
N PRO A 277 13.37 7.67 5.44
CA PRO A 277 12.77 8.71 4.63
C PRO A 277 11.27 8.47 4.44
N MET A 278 10.53 9.57 4.20
CA MET A 278 9.16 9.58 3.73
C MET A 278 8.94 10.72 2.75
N ILE A 279 7.90 10.63 1.93
CA ILE A 279 7.52 11.68 0.98
C ILE A 279 6.15 12.26 1.37
N VAL A 280 6.03 13.58 1.35
CA VAL A 280 4.75 14.28 1.33
C VAL A 280 4.49 14.70 -0.12
N LEU A 281 3.57 14.05 -0.77
CA LEU A 281 3.10 14.40 -2.12
C LEU A 281 1.88 15.28 -2.00
N ARG A 282 2.03 16.57 -2.29
CA ARG A 282 0.91 17.53 -2.27
C ARG A 282 0.48 17.88 -3.69
N THR A 283 -0.74 17.45 -4.05
CA THR A 283 -1.38 17.73 -5.34
C THR A 283 -2.82 18.16 -5.13
N PRO A 284 -3.45 18.86 -6.10
CA PRO A 284 -4.88 19.14 -6.00
C PRO A 284 -5.69 17.83 -5.95
N LYS A 285 -6.72 17.76 -5.12
CA LYS A 285 -7.66 16.64 -5.14
C LYS A 285 -8.36 16.57 -6.50
N GLY A 286 -8.38 15.37 -7.11
CA GLY A 286 -8.93 15.19 -8.46
C GLY A 286 -8.09 15.82 -9.56
N TRP A 287 -6.79 15.92 -9.35
CA TRP A 287 -5.79 16.46 -10.27
C TRP A 287 -5.98 15.94 -11.70
N THR A 288 -5.79 16.80 -12.70
CA THR A 288 -6.04 16.54 -14.13
C THR A 288 -7.51 16.28 -14.51
N GLY A 289 -8.43 16.41 -13.56
CA GLY A 289 -9.86 16.32 -13.80
C GLY A 289 -10.51 17.66 -14.18
N PRO A 290 -11.84 17.68 -14.26
CA PRO A 290 -12.59 18.92 -14.54
C PRO A 290 -12.33 19.98 -13.47
N LYS A 291 -11.94 21.17 -13.90
CA LYS A 291 -11.65 22.29 -13.00
C LYS A 291 -12.89 22.88 -12.34
N VAL A 292 -13.93 23.11 -13.14
CA VAL A 292 -15.18 23.76 -12.72
C VAL A 292 -16.37 23.08 -13.36
N ILE A 293 -17.42 22.81 -12.58
CA ILE A 293 -18.70 22.27 -13.04
C ILE A 293 -19.82 23.09 -12.43
N ASP A 294 -20.78 23.57 -13.23
CA ASP A 294 -21.90 24.45 -12.81
C ASP A 294 -21.39 25.68 -12.01
N GLY A 295 -20.29 26.28 -12.45
CA GLY A 295 -19.69 27.44 -11.79
C GLY A 295 -19.03 27.16 -10.44
N LYS A 296 -18.91 25.88 -10.03
CA LYS A 296 -18.29 25.48 -8.77
C LYS A 296 -16.93 24.77 -9.01
N PRO A 297 -15.89 25.06 -8.22
CA PRO A 297 -14.62 24.35 -8.32
C PRO A 297 -14.81 22.86 -7.99
N VAL A 298 -14.21 22.00 -8.80
CA VAL A 298 -14.20 20.54 -8.64
C VAL A 298 -12.80 20.06 -8.32
N GLU A 299 -11.84 20.21 -9.23
CA GLU A 299 -10.44 19.96 -8.90
C GLU A 299 -10.01 20.87 -7.74
N GLY A 300 -9.19 20.32 -6.83
CA GLY A 300 -8.75 21.03 -5.63
C GLY A 300 -9.86 21.22 -4.58
N SER A 301 -10.96 20.48 -4.70
CA SER A 301 -12.04 20.54 -3.72
C SER A 301 -12.62 19.16 -3.41
N TRP A 302 -13.39 19.07 -2.33
CA TRP A 302 -14.08 17.83 -1.93
C TRP A 302 -15.05 17.30 -3.01
N ARG A 303 -15.50 18.14 -3.97
CA ARG A 303 -16.43 17.75 -5.04
C ARG A 303 -15.84 16.74 -6.03
N SER A 304 -14.53 16.64 -6.09
CA SER A 304 -13.85 15.61 -6.87
C SER A 304 -13.71 14.27 -6.14
N HIS A 305 -14.15 14.16 -4.87
CA HIS A 305 -13.89 12.96 -4.05
C HIS A 305 -14.38 11.68 -4.73
N GLN A 306 -15.63 11.66 -5.19
CA GLN A 306 -16.22 10.51 -5.88
C GLN A 306 -16.25 10.76 -7.40
N VAL A 307 -17.46 10.84 -7.94
CA VAL A 307 -17.73 11.08 -9.34
C VAL A 307 -17.88 12.58 -9.53
N PRO A 308 -17.02 13.28 -10.28
CA PRO A 308 -17.09 14.73 -10.46
C PRO A 308 -18.44 15.26 -10.94
N PHE A 309 -19.14 14.46 -11.73
CA PHE A 309 -20.51 14.74 -12.17
C PHE A 309 -21.25 13.44 -12.52
N SER A 310 -22.58 13.46 -12.38
CA SER A 310 -23.45 12.31 -12.61
C SER A 310 -24.59 12.65 -13.59
N ASP A 311 -25.67 12.95 -13.26
CA ASP A 311 -26.93 13.47 -13.91
C ASP A 311 -27.00 13.48 -15.45
N MET A 312 -26.27 12.59 -16.17
CA MET A 312 -26.15 12.61 -17.64
C MET A 312 -27.47 12.37 -18.36
N ALA A 313 -28.38 11.61 -17.75
CA ALA A 313 -29.71 11.36 -18.30
C ALA A 313 -30.60 12.62 -18.28
N THR A 314 -30.38 13.50 -17.31
CA THR A 314 -31.18 14.75 -17.15
C THR A 314 -30.43 16.00 -17.62
N LYS A 315 -29.10 15.90 -17.76
CA LYS A 315 -28.22 16.96 -18.24
C LYS A 315 -27.35 16.44 -19.39
N PRO A 316 -27.83 16.42 -20.63
CA PRO A 316 -27.11 15.85 -21.78
C PRO A 316 -25.77 16.54 -22.08
N ASP A 317 -25.59 17.80 -21.70
CA ASP A 317 -24.31 18.53 -21.79
C ASP A 317 -23.16 17.84 -21.03
N ARG A 318 -23.50 17.03 -20.02
CA ARG A 318 -22.51 16.23 -19.27
C ARG A 318 -21.78 15.19 -20.12
N LEU A 319 -22.41 14.68 -21.17
CA LEU A 319 -21.78 13.75 -22.10
C LEU A 319 -20.63 14.43 -22.85
N GLY A 320 -20.85 15.67 -23.29
CA GLY A 320 -19.78 16.48 -23.91
C GLY A 320 -18.64 16.78 -22.94
N LEU A 321 -18.95 17.11 -21.68
CA LEU A 321 -17.92 17.33 -20.65
C LEU A 321 -17.10 16.06 -20.36
N LEU A 322 -17.74 14.89 -20.31
CA LEU A 322 -17.04 13.63 -20.15
C LEU A 322 -16.10 13.35 -21.32
N GLU A 323 -16.60 13.54 -22.54
CA GLU A 323 -15.82 13.35 -23.75
C GLU A 323 -14.62 14.30 -23.81
N GLU A 324 -14.82 15.59 -23.53
CA GLU A 324 -13.75 16.59 -23.45
C GLU A 324 -12.70 16.20 -22.42
N TRP A 325 -13.12 15.81 -21.21
CA TRP A 325 -12.22 15.35 -20.16
C TRP A 325 -11.41 14.13 -20.59
N MET A 326 -12.05 13.08 -21.11
CA MET A 326 -11.34 11.89 -21.55
C MET A 326 -10.41 12.16 -22.74
N ARG A 327 -10.83 13.01 -23.70
CA ARG A 327 -9.97 13.41 -24.83
C ARG A 327 -8.79 14.27 -24.40
N SER A 328 -8.85 14.95 -23.27
CA SER A 328 -7.70 15.70 -22.73
C SER A 328 -6.49 14.82 -22.45
N TYR A 329 -6.71 13.53 -22.22
CA TYR A 329 -5.63 12.54 -22.07
C TYR A 329 -5.05 12.05 -23.41
N ARG A 330 -5.62 12.46 -24.55
CA ARG A 330 -5.15 12.11 -25.91
C ARG A 330 -5.02 10.58 -26.11
N PRO A 331 -6.13 9.82 -26.02
CA PRO A 331 -6.09 8.35 -26.07
C PRO A 331 -5.49 7.80 -27.38
N GLU A 332 -5.56 8.55 -28.48
CA GLU A 332 -4.93 8.23 -29.76
C GLU A 332 -3.40 8.20 -29.74
N GLU A 333 -2.77 8.82 -28.73
CA GLU A 333 -1.34 8.76 -28.46
C GLU A 333 -0.96 7.64 -27.49
N LEU A 334 -1.94 6.96 -26.90
CA LEU A 334 -1.75 5.97 -25.83
C LEU A 334 -2.02 4.54 -26.29
N PHE A 335 -3.00 4.39 -27.18
CA PHE A 335 -3.48 3.11 -27.70
C PHE A 335 -3.47 3.10 -29.22
N ASP A 336 -3.13 1.93 -29.80
CA ASP A 336 -3.22 1.75 -31.24
C ASP A 336 -4.69 1.55 -31.71
N GLU A 337 -4.90 1.41 -33.02
CA GLU A 337 -6.22 1.19 -33.60
C GLU A 337 -6.93 -0.08 -33.07
N ARG A 338 -6.20 -1.05 -32.55
CA ARG A 338 -6.74 -2.28 -31.95
C ARG A 338 -7.00 -2.14 -30.46
N GLY A 339 -6.54 -1.06 -29.84
CA GLY A 339 -6.63 -0.82 -28.40
C GLY A 339 -5.45 -1.37 -27.61
N ALA A 340 -4.39 -1.81 -28.27
CA ALA A 340 -3.19 -2.19 -27.55
C ALA A 340 -2.44 -0.95 -27.06
N VAL A 341 -1.95 -1.01 -25.82
CA VAL A 341 -1.11 0.04 -25.23
C VAL A 341 0.18 0.16 -26.05
N LEU A 342 0.55 1.38 -26.43
CA LEU A 342 1.74 1.61 -27.26
C LEU A 342 3.02 1.08 -26.58
N PRO A 343 3.95 0.48 -27.35
CA PRO A 343 5.17 -0.12 -26.81
C PRO A 343 6.01 0.82 -25.97
N ALA A 344 6.11 2.10 -26.32
CA ALA A 344 6.86 3.12 -25.59
C ALA A 344 6.34 3.30 -24.15
N ILE A 345 5.04 3.14 -23.94
CA ILE A 345 4.42 3.20 -22.62
C ILE A 345 4.73 1.91 -21.85
N ARG A 346 4.48 0.75 -22.47
CA ARG A 346 4.68 -0.56 -21.82
C ARG A 346 6.12 -0.83 -21.40
N GLN A 347 7.10 -0.26 -22.08
CA GLN A 347 8.52 -0.39 -21.73
C GLN A 347 8.88 0.23 -20.38
N LEU A 348 8.03 1.07 -19.80
CA LEU A 348 8.20 1.58 -18.43
C LEU A 348 7.85 0.56 -17.34
N ALA A 349 7.11 -0.49 -17.70
CA ALA A 349 6.82 -1.55 -16.74
C ALA A 349 8.08 -2.35 -16.42
N PRO A 350 8.34 -2.68 -15.16
CA PRO A 350 9.34 -3.67 -14.81
C PRO A 350 9.02 -5.02 -15.46
N THR A 351 9.98 -5.94 -15.50
CA THR A 351 9.80 -7.26 -16.11
C THR A 351 9.63 -8.36 -15.07
N GLY A 352 8.87 -9.40 -15.41
CA GLY A 352 8.69 -10.58 -14.58
C GLY A 352 8.20 -10.21 -13.16
N ASN A 353 8.82 -10.80 -12.16
CA ASN A 353 8.47 -10.61 -10.75
C ASN A 353 8.86 -9.24 -10.17
N ARG A 354 9.51 -8.38 -10.96
CA ARG A 354 9.78 -6.99 -10.56
C ARG A 354 8.56 -6.08 -10.76
N ARG A 355 7.56 -6.50 -11.54
CA ARG A 355 6.27 -5.79 -11.61
C ARG A 355 5.57 -5.87 -10.25
N MET A 356 5.07 -4.75 -9.76
CA MET A 356 4.45 -4.69 -8.43
C MET A 356 3.22 -5.60 -8.34
N GLY A 357 2.43 -5.72 -9.42
CA GLY A 357 1.27 -6.62 -9.46
C GLY A 357 1.61 -8.12 -9.57
N SER A 358 2.82 -8.48 -10.00
CA SER A 358 3.29 -9.87 -10.10
C SER A 358 4.39 -10.21 -9.09
N ASN A 359 4.66 -9.31 -8.15
CA ASN A 359 5.70 -9.52 -7.14
C ASN A 359 5.31 -10.69 -6.22
N PRO A 360 6.23 -11.64 -5.95
CA PRO A 360 5.95 -12.76 -5.04
C PRO A 360 5.54 -12.35 -3.64
N HIS A 361 6.06 -11.22 -3.12
CA HIS A 361 5.67 -10.71 -1.80
C HIS A 361 4.22 -10.20 -1.76
N ALA A 362 3.68 -9.74 -2.88
CA ALA A 362 2.26 -9.41 -2.99
C ALA A 362 1.38 -10.64 -3.33
N ASN A 363 2.00 -11.80 -3.50
CA ASN A 363 1.37 -13.10 -3.74
C ASN A 363 1.94 -14.12 -2.74
N GLY A 364 1.86 -13.80 -1.47
CA GLY A 364 2.59 -14.44 -0.36
C GLY A 364 2.47 -15.96 -0.28
N GLY A 365 1.40 -16.53 -0.86
CA GLY A 365 1.27 -17.97 -1.02
C GLY A 365 2.41 -18.62 -1.81
N LEU A 366 3.07 -17.88 -2.71
CA LEU A 366 4.25 -18.34 -3.45
C LEU A 366 5.51 -18.42 -2.59
N LEU A 367 5.56 -17.64 -1.50
CA LEU A 367 6.70 -17.55 -0.57
C LEU A 367 6.49 -18.36 0.71
N LEU A 368 5.28 -18.84 0.91
CA LEU A 368 4.89 -19.55 2.12
C LEU A 368 5.73 -20.84 2.30
N ARG A 369 6.45 -20.92 3.40
CA ARG A 369 7.16 -22.12 3.82
C ARG A 369 6.47 -22.74 5.03
N PRO A 370 6.16 -24.05 5.05
CA PRO A 370 5.56 -24.69 6.21
C PRO A 370 6.40 -24.44 7.47
N LEU A 371 5.72 -24.24 8.60
CA LEU A 371 6.39 -24.26 9.89
C LEU A 371 6.83 -25.68 10.26
N GLU A 372 8.03 -25.81 10.78
CA GLU A 372 8.44 -26.98 11.53
C GLU A 372 7.73 -26.95 12.88
N MET A 373 6.93 -27.98 13.13
CA MET A 373 6.05 -28.02 14.30
C MET A 373 6.52 -29.13 15.25
N PRO A 374 6.65 -28.85 16.57
CA PRO A 374 6.89 -29.91 17.54
C PRO A 374 5.66 -30.84 17.66
N ASP A 375 5.88 -32.09 18.10
CA ASP A 375 4.76 -32.99 18.37
C ASP A 375 3.94 -32.45 19.55
N PHE A 376 2.75 -31.97 19.27
CA PHE A 376 1.84 -31.36 20.26
C PHE A 376 1.49 -32.32 21.40
N ARG A 377 1.57 -33.67 21.17
CA ARG A 377 1.30 -34.65 22.20
C ARG A 377 2.29 -34.59 23.36
N SER A 378 3.51 -34.11 23.11
CA SER A 378 4.55 -33.93 24.13
C SER A 378 4.18 -32.85 25.17
N TYR A 379 3.17 -32.00 24.87
CA TYR A 379 2.72 -30.96 25.76
C TYR A 379 1.40 -31.33 26.48
N ALA A 380 0.93 -32.56 26.30
CA ALA A 380 -0.26 -33.04 26.98
C ALA A 380 -0.08 -33.05 28.49
N VAL A 381 -1.04 -32.47 29.20
CA VAL A 381 -1.10 -32.60 30.67
C VAL A 381 -1.82 -33.90 31.00
N PRO A 382 -1.14 -34.89 31.61
CA PRO A 382 -1.77 -36.16 31.95
C PRO A 382 -2.85 -35.93 33.04
N VAL A 383 -4.04 -36.48 32.84
CA VAL A 383 -5.16 -36.41 33.77
C VAL A 383 -5.62 -37.83 34.06
N ASP A 384 -5.08 -38.43 35.11
CA ASP A 384 -5.41 -39.80 35.51
C ASP A 384 -6.82 -39.90 36.11
N VAL A 385 -7.24 -38.85 36.82
CA VAL A 385 -8.55 -38.77 37.44
C VAL A 385 -9.17 -37.40 37.17
N PRO A 386 -10.40 -37.31 36.67
CA PRO A 386 -11.06 -36.03 36.44
C PRO A 386 -11.06 -35.12 37.68
N GLY A 387 -10.65 -33.87 37.54
CA GLY A 387 -10.61 -32.87 38.61
C GLY A 387 -9.42 -33.02 39.60
N ALA A 388 -8.51 -33.99 39.43
CA ALA A 388 -7.36 -34.17 40.31
C ALA A 388 -6.21 -33.24 39.97
N ARG A 389 -6.21 -32.59 38.80
CA ARG A 389 -5.13 -31.70 38.33
C ARG A 389 -5.69 -30.41 37.78
N THR A 390 -4.99 -29.32 38.08
CA THR A 390 -5.22 -27.99 37.44
C THR A 390 -4.03 -27.69 36.55
N ALA A 391 -4.30 -27.07 35.41
CA ALA A 391 -3.29 -26.60 34.49
C ALA A 391 -3.78 -25.32 33.80
N GLU A 392 -2.83 -24.46 33.42
CA GLU A 392 -3.10 -23.28 32.63
C GLU A 392 -2.82 -23.61 31.15
N ASN A 393 -3.85 -23.62 30.33
CA ASN A 393 -3.74 -23.97 28.90
C ASN A 393 -2.76 -23.05 28.14
N THR A 394 -2.81 -21.74 28.40
CA THR A 394 -1.92 -20.75 27.76
C THR A 394 -0.47 -20.93 28.19
N ARG A 395 -0.18 -21.37 29.42
CA ARG A 395 1.18 -21.71 29.86
C ARG A 395 1.74 -22.90 29.07
N VAL A 396 0.91 -23.91 28.83
CA VAL A 396 1.29 -25.05 27.99
C VAL A 396 1.53 -24.60 26.55
N LEU A 397 0.65 -23.74 26.01
CA LEU A 397 0.81 -23.12 24.71
C LEU A 397 2.10 -22.31 24.60
N GLY A 398 2.48 -21.56 25.64
CA GLY A 398 3.74 -20.81 25.68
C GLY A 398 4.96 -21.72 25.48
N GLY A 399 5.00 -22.89 26.10
CA GLY A 399 6.04 -23.90 25.87
C GLY A 399 6.05 -24.44 24.44
N PHE A 400 4.89 -24.68 23.88
CA PHE A 400 4.74 -25.10 22.47
C PHE A 400 5.24 -24.02 21.50
N LEU A 401 4.84 -22.76 21.67
CA LEU A 401 5.28 -21.63 20.83
C LEU A 401 6.78 -21.38 20.92
N ARG A 402 7.37 -21.52 22.12
CA ARG A 402 8.85 -21.50 22.32
C ARG A 402 9.52 -22.48 21.38
N ASP A 403 9.04 -23.70 21.34
CA ASP A 403 9.68 -24.77 20.56
C ASP A 403 9.38 -24.61 19.06
N VAL A 404 8.23 -24.06 18.65
CA VAL A 404 8.00 -23.61 17.29
C VAL A 404 9.02 -22.54 16.89
N MET A 405 9.24 -21.53 17.72
CA MET A 405 10.25 -20.49 17.45
C MET A 405 11.64 -21.07 17.27
N ARG A 406 12.05 -21.98 18.19
CA ARG A 406 13.36 -22.61 18.12
C ARG A 406 13.56 -23.43 16.85
N GLN A 407 12.56 -24.20 16.42
CA GLN A 407 12.65 -25.02 15.21
C GLN A 407 12.70 -24.19 13.93
N ASN A 408 12.11 -22.99 13.95
CA ASN A 408 12.05 -22.09 12.79
C ASN A 408 13.01 -20.89 12.87
N GLU A 409 13.96 -20.89 13.80
CA GLU A 409 14.92 -19.80 14.00
C GLU A 409 15.70 -19.48 12.71
N ALA A 410 16.24 -20.51 12.06
CA ALA A 410 17.01 -20.34 10.82
C ALA A 410 16.16 -19.82 9.63
N ASN A 411 14.89 -20.14 9.61
CA ASN A 411 13.96 -19.70 8.55
C ASN A 411 13.47 -18.27 8.76
N ARG A 412 13.55 -17.73 9.98
CA ARG A 412 13.02 -16.40 10.36
C ARG A 412 11.62 -16.12 9.82
N ASN A 413 10.73 -17.10 9.89
CA ASN A 413 9.40 -17.03 9.28
C ASN A 413 8.24 -17.09 10.30
N PHE A 414 8.54 -16.88 11.60
CA PHE A 414 7.53 -16.87 12.66
C PHE A 414 7.79 -15.75 13.67
N ARG A 415 6.77 -14.97 13.99
CA ARG A 415 6.79 -13.93 15.04
C ARG A 415 5.57 -14.05 15.95
N VAL A 416 5.70 -13.59 17.19
CA VAL A 416 4.59 -13.40 18.14
C VAL A 416 4.29 -11.91 18.25
N PHE A 417 3.01 -11.55 18.25
CA PHE A 417 2.53 -10.20 18.39
C PHE A 417 1.63 -10.10 19.61
N GLY A 418 1.78 -9.05 20.40
CA GLY A 418 0.98 -8.85 21.60
C GLY A 418 1.02 -7.41 22.11
N PRO A 419 -0.09 -6.91 22.68
CA PRO A 419 -0.17 -5.55 23.22
C PRO A 419 0.39 -5.47 24.65
N ASP A 420 1.69 -5.80 24.83
CA ASP A 420 2.38 -5.90 26.15
C ASP A 420 1.77 -6.98 27.08
N GLU A 421 1.19 -8.02 26.50
CA GLU A 421 0.43 -9.04 27.24
C GLU A 421 1.00 -10.45 27.11
N THR A 422 2.13 -10.65 26.46
CA THR A 422 2.73 -11.98 26.25
C THR A 422 3.00 -12.72 27.59
N ALA A 423 3.59 -12.04 28.54
CA ALA A 423 3.89 -12.65 29.86
C ALA A 423 2.63 -12.85 30.69
N SER A 424 1.71 -11.88 30.74
CA SER A 424 0.47 -11.96 31.53
C SER A 424 -0.52 -12.98 30.95
N ASN A 425 -0.49 -13.23 29.65
CA ASN A 425 -1.19 -14.33 28.98
C ASN A 425 -0.51 -15.71 29.18
N ARG A 426 0.49 -15.81 30.07
CA ARG A 426 1.25 -17.03 30.37
C ARG A 426 2.08 -17.56 29.21
N LEU A 427 2.38 -16.74 28.21
CA LEU A 427 3.19 -17.13 27.06
C LEU A 427 4.68 -16.85 27.25
N GLY A 428 5.10 -16.43 28.44
CA GLY A 428 6.47 -15.99 28.76
C GLY A 428 7.58 -17.01 28.42
N ALA A 429 7.26 -18.29 28.27
CA ALA A 429 8.27 -19.30 27.85
C ALA A 429 8.91 -18.99 26.49
N VAL A 430 8.27 -18.19 25.62
CA VAL A 430 8.88 -17.77 24.34
C VAL A 430 10.15 -16.96 24.56
N MET A 431 10.27 -16.26 25.69
CA MET A 431 11.45 -15.47 26.06
C MET A 431 12.69 -16.34 26.42
N ASP A 432 12.52 -17.64 26.55
CA ASP A 432 13.68 -18.57 26.74
C ASP A 432 14.53 -18.69 25.46
N VAL A 433 13.98 -18.29 24.27
CA VAL A 433 14.61 -18.49 22.95
C VAL A 433 14.70 -17.22 22.10
N THR A 434 14.07 -16.15 22.51
CA THR A 434 14.09 -14.88 21.80
C THR A 434 13.80 -13.72 22.73
N ASP A 435 14.10 -12.50 22.27
CA ASP A 435 13.73 -11.27 22.96
C ASP A 435 12.48 -10.63 22.32
N LYS A 436 11.96 -9.60 22.97
CA LYS A 436 11.07 -8.60 22.40
C LYS A 436 11.87 -7.69 21.48
N MET A 437 11.30 -7.36 20.33
CA MET A 437 11.95 -6.48 19.36
C MET A 437 12.16 -5.08 19.91
N TRP A 438 13.43 -4.63 19.96
CA TRP A 438 13.79 -3.31 20.45
C TRP A 438 15.08 -2.79 19.83
N ILE A 439 15.00 -1.62 19.18
CA ILE A 439 16.16 -0.97 18.54
C ILE A 439 16.37 0.39 19.19
N ASP A 440 16.89 0.38 20.41
CA ASP A 440 17.32 1.59 21.11
C ASP A 440 18.17 1.22 22.32
N ASP A 441 18.71 2.21 23.05
CA ASP A 441 19.47 2.01 24.28
C ASP A 441 18.61 1.32 25.34
N LEU A 442 19.22 0.33 26.00
CA LEU A 442 18.62 -0.36 27.13
C LEU A 442 18.91 0.41 28.44
N ARG A 443 17.95 0.38 29.34
CA ARG A 443 18.04 1.01 30.66
C ARG A 443 18.12 -0.05 31.76
N PRO A 444 18.67 0.27 32.95
CA PRO A 444 18.62 -0.63 34.09
C PRO A 444 17.17 -1.03 34.41
N GLY A 445 16.90 -2.33 34.44
CA GLY A 445 15.57 -2.89 34.67
C GLY A 445 14.84 -3.34 33.40
N ASP A 446 15.36 -3.04 32.21
CA ASP A 446 14.83 -3.60 30.96
C ASP A 446 15.19 -5.08 30.85
N GLU A 447 14.20 -5.92 30.54
CA GLU A 447 14.36 -7.36 30.43
C GLU A 447 13.83 -7.89 29.10
N HIS A 448 14.54 -8.83 28.51
CA HIS A 448 14.16 -9.49 27.25
C HIS A 448 13.90 -8.50 26.10
N LEU A 449 14.80 -7.54 25.93
CA LEU A 449 14.76 -6.58 24.82
C LEU A 449 15.99 -6.74 23.94
N GLY A 450 15.80 -6.80 22.62
CA GLY A 450 16.92 -6.94 21.68
C GLY A 450 16.53 -6.64 20.23
N PRO A 451 17.51 -6.21 19.41
CA PRO A 451 17.26 -5.80 18.02
C PRO A 451 16.88 -6.96 17.08
N ASP A 452 17.11 -8.19 17.52
CA ASP A 452 16.76 -9.41 16.76
C ASP A 452 15.55 -10.15 17.36
N GLY A 453 14.85 -9.51 18.30
CA GLY A 453 13.68 -10.07 18.97
C GLY A 453 12.57 -10.48 18.02
N ARG A 454 11.93 -11.61 18.34
CA ARG A 454 10.83 -12.17 17.55
C ARG A 454 9.46 -11.93 18.15
N VAL A 455 9.41 -11.32 19.34
CA VAL A 455 8.18 -10.91 19.99
C VAL A 455 7.97 -9.41 19.75
N MET A 456 6.87 -9.07 19.08
CA MET A 456 6.51 -7.71 18.72
C MET A 456 5.50 -7.19 19.74
N GLU A 457 5.95 -6.36 20.67
CA GLU A 457 5.07 -5.79 21.70
C GLU A 457 4.91 -4.28 21.56
N VAL A 458 3.68 -3.85 21.46
CA VAL A 458 3.26 -2.45 21.52
C VAL A 458 1.85 -2.39 22.10
N LEU A 459 1.58 -1.50 23.04
CA LEU A 459 0.27 -1.42 23.70
C LEU A 459 -0.80 -0.84 22.75
N SER A 460 -1.09 -1.60 21.71
CA SER A 460 -2.10 -1.31 20.68
C SER A 460 -2.45 -2.58 19.92
N GLU A 461 -3.65 -3.08 20.13
CA GLU A 461 -4.18 -4.25 19.42
C GLU A 461 -4.24 -4.01 17.91
N HIS A 462 -4.63 -2.80 17.48
CA HIS A 462 -4.65 -2.41 16.05
C HIS A 462 -3.29 -2.56 15.38
N MET A 463 -2.21 -2.08 16.07
CA MET A 463 -0.86 -2.21 15.52
C MET A 463 -0.42 -3.66 15.42
N CYS A 464 -0.66 -4.45 16.47
CA CYS A 464 -0.30 -5.87 16.50
C CYS A 464 -1.02 -6.64 15.40
N GLN A 465 -2.32 -6.40 15.22
CA GLN A 465 -3.12 -7.04 14.18
C GLN A 465 -2.63 -6.65 12.78
N GLY A 466 -2.53 -5.37 12.47
CA GLY A 466 -2.13 -4.91 11.14
C GLY A 466 -0.72 -5.35 10.76
N TRP A 467 0.23 -5.40 11.71
CA TRP A 467 1.54 -6.00 11.49
C TRP A 467 1.45 -7.48 11.17
N LEU A 468 0.64 -8.24 11.94
CA LEU A 468 0.45 -9.67 11.69
C LEU A 468 -0.15 -9.91 10.30
N GLU A 469 -1.18 -9.16 9.92
CA GLU A 469 -1.82 -9.28 8.60
C GLU A 469 -0.82 -9.07 7.46
N GLY A 470 -0.08 -7.96 7.45
CA GLY A 470 0.95 -7.71 6.44
C GLY A 470 2.04 -8.80 6.42
N TYR A 471 2.42 -9.32 7.58
CA TYR A 471 3.39 -10.38 7.73
C TYR A 471 2.92 -11.71 7.14
N LEU A 472 1.65 -12.09 7.43
CA LEU A 472 1.05 -13.32 6.90
C LEU A 472 0.85 -13.23 5.38
N LEU A 473 0.36 -12.09 4.88
CA LEU A 473 0.05 -11.88 3.47
C LEU A 473 1.29 -11.90 2.57
N THR A 474 2.48 -11.72 3.15
CA THR A 474 3.78 -11.84 2.46
C THR A 474 4.47 -13.20 2.70
N GLY A 475 3.71 -14.23 3.09
CA GLY A 475 4.18 -15.61 3.15
C GLY A 475 4.93 -15.98 4.42
N ARG A 476 4.63 -15.34 5.53
CA ARG A 476 5.16 -15.62 6.85
C ARG A 476 4.10 -16.25 7.76
N HIS A 477 4.47 -16.57 8.99
CA HIS A 477 3.57 -17.10 10.01
C HIS A 477 3.69 -16.28 11.28
N GLY A 478 2.58 -16.12 12.00
CA GLY A 478 2.59 -15.40 13.24
C GLY A 478 1.50 -15.86 14.20
N PHE A 479 1.61 -15.40 15.42
CA PHE A 479 0.64 -15.62 16.47
C PHE A 479 0.35 -14.30 17.17
N PHE A 480 -0.92 -13.98 17.36
CA PHE A 480 -1.36 -12.80 18.10
C PHE A 480 -2.13 -13.21 19.35
N SER A 481 -1.84 -12.58 20.46
CA SER A 481 -2.59 -12.75 21.70
C SER A 481 -2.96 -11.41 22.31
N CYS A 482 -4.19 -11.30 22.78
CA CYS A 482 -4.65 -10.20 23.63
C CYS A 482 -5.59 -10.73 24.72
N TYR A 483 -5.97 -9.88 25.67
CA TYR A 483 -7.00 -10.25 26.63
C TYR A 483 -8.36 -10.29 25.94
N GLU A 484 -9.19 -11.26 26.32
CA GLU A 484 -10.54 -11.41 25.76
C GLU A 484 -11.39 -10.13 25.93
N ALA A 485 -11.13 -9.33 26.97
CA ALA A 485 -11.83 -8.08 27.22
C ALA A 485 -11.57 -7.02 26.11
N PHE A 486 -10.48 -7.14 25.37
CA PHE A 486 -10.05 -6.16 24.35
C PHE A 486 -10.19 -6.67 22.92
N ILE A 487 -10.63 -7.93 22.72
CA ILE A 487 -10.77 -8.50 21.37
C ILE A 487 -11.70 -7.67 20.47
N HIS A 488 -12.70 -7.03 21.04
CA HIS A 488 -13.62 -6.16 20.30
C HIS A 488 -12.98 -4.87 19.74
N ILE A 489 -11.75 -4.51 20.17
CA ILE A 489 -11.01 -3.40 19.58
C ILE A 489 -10.67 -3.71 18.10
N ILE A 490 -10.49 -4.98 17.78
CA ILE A 490 -10.05 -5.45 16.46
C ILE A 490 -11.09 -6.36 15.77
N ASP A 491 -12.27 -6.54 16.36
CA ASP A 491 -13.35 -7.41 15.85
C ASP A 491 -14.24 -6.68 14.83
N SER A 492 -13.82 -5.58 14.29
CA SER A 492 -14.65 -4.72 13.42
C SER A 492 -14.39 -4.93 11.91
#